data_f03a1222dba89c09ab38beb6c468399c
#
_entry.id   f03a1222dba89c09ab38beb6c468399c
#
_cell.length_a   1.000
_cell.length_b   1.000
_cell.length_c   1.000
_cell.angle_alpha   90.00
_cell.angle_beta   90.00
_cell.angle_gamma   90.00
#
_symmetry.space_group_name_H-M   'P 1'
#
loop_
_entity.id
_entity.type
_entity.pdbx_description
1 polymer ?
#
loop_
_entity_poly.entity_id
_entity_poly.type
_entity_poly.pdbx_seq_one_letter_code
_entity_poly.pdbx_strand_id
1 'polypeptide(L)'
;MIGARMIVGVDMNDAKKPWGEKFGMTHFVNPSKLKDDLVGHLVELTGGGADYSFECIGNVNVMRQALECAHKGWGESIIIGVAGAGQEISTRPFQLVTGRSWRGTAFGGARGRTDVPKIVDWYMDGK
;
A
#
# COMPACT_ATOMS: atom_id res chain seq x y z
N MET A 1 -6.05 14.70 2.39
CA MET A 1 -6.97 14.95 1.26
C MET A 1 -8.08 13.91 1.16
N ILE A 2 -7.79 12.61 1.24
CA ILE A 2 -8.81 11.55 1.12
C ILE A 2 -9.57 11.22 2.42
N GLY A 3 -9.16 11.77 3.56
CA GLY A 3 -9.85 11.60 4.84
C GLY A 3 -9.74 10.20 5.45
N ALA A 4 -8.71 9.43 5.13
CA ALA A 4 -8.47 8.14 5.76
C ALA A 4 -8.20 8.32 7.27
N ARG A 5 -8.84 7.51 8.10
CA ARG A 5 -8.67 7.53 9.56
C ARG A 5 -7.29 7.07 9.98
N MET A 6 -6.74 6.10 9.27
CA MET A 6 -5.42 5.52 9.53
C MET A 6 -4.65 5.40 8.22
N ILE A 7 -3.42 5.86 8.21
CA ILE A 7 -2.47 5.70 7.09
C ILE A 7 -1.22 5.08 7.66
N VAL A 8 -0.95 3.84 7.27
CA VAL A 8 0.21 3.07 7.74
C VAL A 8 1.27 3.07 6.66
N GLY A 9 2.42 3.64 6.94
CA GLY A 9 3.61 3.55 6.09
C GLY A 9 4.48 2.38 6.53
N VAL A 10 4.88 1.55 5.57
CA VAL A 10 5.77 0.41 5.81
C VAL A 10 7.07 0.62 5.03
N ASP A 11 8.17 0.76 5.72
CA ASP A 11 9.49 0.92 5.08
C ASP A 11 10.60 0.43 6.02
N MET A 12 11.65 -0.18 5.46
CA MET A 12 12.84 -0.60 6.24
C MET A 12 13.74 0.57 6.63
N ASN A 13 13.58 1.73 6.00
CA ASN A 13 14.37 2.92 6.28
C ASN A 13 13.61 3.91 7.18
N ASP A 14 14.00 3.94 8.46
CA ASP A 14 13.39 4.85 9.44
C ASP A 14 13.51 6.34 9.07
N ALA A 15 14.49 6.74 8.27
CA ALA A 15 14.64 8.12 7.84
C ALA A 15 13.46 8.62 6.98
N LYS A 16 12.63 7.70 6.46
CA LYS A 16 11.41 8.05 5.72
C LYS A 16 10.23 8.39 6.62
N LYS A 17 10.27 8.03 7.91
CA LYS A 17 9.18 8.29 8.84
C LYS A 17 8.77 9.77 8.89
N PRO A 18 9.69 10.75 9.09
CA PRO A 18 9.29 12.16 9.14
C PRO A 18 8.66 12.66 7.84
N TRP A 19 9.09 12.14 6.70
CA TRP A 19 8.47 12.47 5.42
C TRP A 19 7.04 11.94 5.31
N GLY A 20 6.82 10.69 5.71
CA GLY A 20 5.48 10.11 5.74
C GLY A 20 4.55 10.91 6.65
N GLU A 21 5.00 11.26 7.84
CA GLU A 21 4.22 12.06 8.80
C GLU A 21 3.84 13.43 8.23
N LYS A 22 4.77 14.09 7.51
CA LYS A 22 4.51 15.35 6.80
C LYS A 22 3.36 15.23 5.79
N PHE A 23 3.17 14.07 5.17
CA PHE A 23 2.11 13.78 4.21
C PHE A 23 0.88 13.08 4.83
N GLY A 24 0.77 13.09 6.16
CA GLY A 24 -0.41 12.59 6.87
C GLY A 24 -0.37 11.11 7.25
N MET A 25 0.78 10.46 7.17
CA MET A 25 0.97 9.11 7.73
C MET A 25 0.73 9.15 9.25
N THR A 26 -0.09 8.23 9.75
CA THR A 26 -0.45 8.14 11.17
C THR A 26 0.37 7.11 11.93
N HIS A 27 0.82 6.05 11.25
CA HIS A 27 1.59 4.96 11.82
C HIS A 27 2.74 4.59 10.89
N PHE A 28 3.90 4.30 11.47
CA PHE A 28 5.06 3.83 10.73
C PHE A 28 5.47 2.45 11.23
N VAL A 29 5.66 1.51 10.33
CA VAL A 29 6.11 0.15 10.64
C VAL A 29 7.41 -0.15 9.89
N ASN A 30 8.46 -0.46 10.63
CA ASN A 30 9.70 -0.97 10.05
C ASN A 30 9.73 -2.49 10.19
N PRO A 31 9.60 -3.26 9.09
CA PRO A 31 9.55 -4.72 9.15
C PRO A 31 10.79 -5.34 9.78
N SER A 32 11.96 -4.73 9.61
CA SER A 32 13.22 -5.26 10.15
C SER A 32 13.29 -5.21 11.68
N LYS A 33 12.40 -4.46 12.32
CA LYS A 33 12.33 -4.31 13.78
C LYS A 33 11.22 -5.14 14.43
N LEU A 34 10.39 -5.76 13.61
CA LEU A 34 9.33 -6.64 14.13
C LEU A 34 9.93 -7.97 14.60
N LYS A 35 9.39 -8.47 15.70
CA LYS A 35 9.68 -9.83 16.18
C LYS A 35 8.79 -10.86 15.50
N ASP A 36 7.62 -10.44 15.08
CA ASP A 36 6.55 -11.25 14.52
C ASP A 36 6.40 -11.00 13.00
N ASP A 37 5.52 -11.78 12.37
CA ASP A 37 5.19 -11.63 10.96
C ASP A 37 4.56 -10.26 10.67
N LEU A 38 5.04 -9.61 9.60
CA LEU A 38 4.56 -8.28 9.18
C LEU A 38 3.05 -8.29 8.88
N VAL A 39 2.56 -9.33 8.21
CA VAL A 39 1.13 -9.43 7.84
C VAL A 39 0.26 -9.50 9.08
N GLY A 40 0.60 -10.38 10.02
CA GLY A 40 -0.10 -10.49 11.30
C GLY A 40 -0.11 -9.17 12.07
N HIS A 41 1.06 -8.51 12.16
CA HIS A 41 1.17 -7.21 12.82
C HIS A 41 0.28 -6.13 12.16
N LEU A 42 0.25 -6.06 10.83
CA LEU A 42 -0.59 -5.09 10.11
C LEU A 42 -2.08 -5.38 10.28
N VAL A 43 -2.48 -6.64 10.26
CA VAL A 43 -3.88 -7.06 10.50
C VAL A 43 -4.32 -6.68 11.90
N GLU A 44 -3.49 -6.89 12.92
CA GLU A 44 -3.78 -6.50 14.30
C GLU A 44 -3.86 -4.97 14.43
N LEU A 45 -2.87 -4.24 13.92
CA LEU A 45 -2.81 -2.78 13.98
C LEU A 45 -4.03 -2.12 13.33
N THR A 46 -4.55 -2.70 12.25
CA THR A 46 -5.70 -2.16 11.51
C THR A 46 -7.05 -2.68 11.99
N GLY A 47 -7.06 -3.57 12.97
CA GLY A 47 -8.29 -4.12 13.54
C GLY A 47 -9.00 -5.12 12.63
N GLY A 48 -8.25 -5.93 11.89
CA GLY A 48 -8.79 -6.99 11.03
C GLY A 48 -8.31 -6.95 9.58
N GLY A 49 -7.51 -5.97 9.23
CA GLY A 49 -6.93 -5.77 7.90
C GLY A 49 -7.20 -4.37 7.33
N ALA A 50 -6.38 -3.96 6.41
CA ALA A 50 -6.51 -2.67 5.75
C ALA A 50 -7.63 -2.68 4.70
N ASP A 51 -8.41 -1.60 4.60
CA ASP A 51 -9.39 -1.45 3.52
C ASP A 51 -8.69 -1.37 2.15
N TYR A 52 -7.55 -0.66 2.11
CA TYR A 52 -6.70 -0.51 0.93
C TYR A 52 -5.25 -0.73 1.28
N SER A 53 -4.53 -1.49 0.46
CA SER A 53 -3.08 -1.60 0.53
C SER A 53 -2.45 -1.27 -0.82
N PHE A 54 -1.29 -0.62 -0.79
CA PHE A 54 -0.59 -0.15 -2.00
C PHE A 54 0.83 -0.68 -1.97
N GLU A 55 1.19 -1.49 -2.95
CA GLU A 55 2.56 -1.94 -3.14
C GLU A 55 3.26 -1.02 -4.13
N CYS A 56 4.32 -0.33 -3.68
CA CYS A 56 4.99 0.73 -4.43
C CYS A 56 6.47 0.45 -4.69
N ILE A 57 6.95 -0.78 -4.41
CA ILE A 57 8.37 -1.15 -4.50
C ILE A 57 8.65 -1.95 -5.77
N GLY A 58 7.72 -2.80 -6.19
CA GLY A 58 7.93 -3.77 -7.26
C GLY A 58 8.52 -5.11 -6.77
N ASN A 59 8.25 -5.49 -5.53
CA ASN A 59 8.72 -6.75 -4.96
C ASN A 59 7.57 -7.75 -4.84
N VAL A 60 7.70 -8.91 -5.50
CA VAL A 60 6.63 -9.93 -5.56
C VAL A 60 6.23 -10.48 -4.17
N ASN A 61 7.16 -10.56 -3.23
CA ASN A 61 6.85 -10.99 -1.86
C ASN A 61 6.06 -9.90 -1.12
N VAL A 62 6.43 -8.63 -1.32
CA VAL A 62 5.71 -7.50 -0.73
C VAL A 62 4.32 -7.34 -1.35
N MET A 63 4.17 -7.60 -2.65
CA MET A 63 2.86 -7.65 -3.32
C MET A 63 1.93 -8.66 -2.65
N ARG A 64 2.45 -9.86 -2.34
CA ARG A 64 1.70 -10.88 -1.61
C ARG A 64 1.34 -10.43 -0.18
N GLN A 65 2.30 -9.87 0.57
CA GLN A 65 2.06 -9.36 1.92
C GLN A 65 1.01 -8.24 1.91
N ALA A 66 1.04 -7.36 0.91
CA ALA A 66 0.06 -6.29 0.73
C ALA A 66 -1.36 -6.85 0.52
N LEU A 67 -1.52 -7.93 -0.26
CA LEU A 67 -2.81 -8.62 -0.38
C LEU A 67 -3.24 -9.26 0.94
N GLU A 68 -2.33 -9.98 1.59
CA GLU A 68 -2.64 -10.77 2.78
C GLU A 68 -2.97 -9.91 4.00
N CYS A 69 -2.47 -8.67 4.09
CA CYS A 69 -2.82 -7.72 5.15
C CYS A 69 -4.11 -6.94 4.87
N ALA A 70 -4.71 -7.05 3.68
CA ALA A 70 -5.99 -6.44 3.37
C ALA A 70 -7.15 -7.15 4.08
N HIS A 71 -8.23 -6.40 4.35
CA HIS A 71 -9.39 -6.92 5.10
C HIS A 71 -10.13 -8.01 4.31
N LYS A 72 -10.50 -9.09 4.99
CA LYS A 72 -11.40 -10.11 4.41
C LYS A 72 -12.75 -9.48 4.08
N GLY A 73 -13.33 -9.86 2.95
CA GLY A 73 -14.67 -9.43 2.53
C GLY A 73 -14.67 -8.25 1.57
N TRP A 74 -13.75 -7.25 1.73
CA TRP A 74 -13.76 -6.06 0.89
C TRP A 74 -12.39 -5.41 0.64
N GLY A 75 -11.33 -5.84 1.32
CA GLY A 75 -10.01 -5.20 1.19
C GLY A 75 -9.46 -5.27 -0.22
N GLU A 76 -8.97 -4.14 -0.72
CA GLU A 76 -8.32 -4.02 -2.03
C GLU A 76 -6.81 -3.87 -1.88
N SER A 77 -6.05 -4.70 -2.60
CA SER A 77 -4.60 -4.55 -2.73
C SER A 77 -4.23 -4.08 -4.13
N ILE A 78 -3.55 -2.95 -4.22
CA ILE A 78 -3.21 -2.29 -5.48
C ILE A 78 -1.70 -2.41 -5.72
N ILE A 79 -1.33 -3.05 -6.82
CA ILE A 79 0.06 -3.14 -7.28
C ILE A 79 0.37 -1.92 -8.14
N ILE A 80 1.32 -1.10 -7.69
CA ILE A 80 1.84 0.07 -8.39
C ILE A 80 3.30 -0.16 -8.80
N GLY A 81 4.06 -0.82 -7.93
CA GLY A 81 5.46 -1.13 -8.16
C GLY A 81 5.67 -2.07 -9.34
N VAL A 82 6.76 -1.89 -10.06
CA VAL A 82 7.10 -2.69 -11.25
C VAL A 82 8.13 -3.74 -10.86
N ALA A 83 7.73 -5.01 -10.90
CA ALA A 83 8.63 -6.13 -10.69
C ALA A 83 9.55 -6.35 -11.91
N GLY A 84 10.67 -7.02 -11.70
CA GLY A 84 11.57 -7.41 -12.78
C GLY A 84 10.89 -8.33 -13.80
N ALA A 85 11.31 -8.24 -15.05
CA ALA A 85 10.77 -9.09 -16.13
C ALA A 85 10.89 -10.58 -15.78
N GLY A 86 9.83 -11.34 -15.99
CA GLY A 86 9.75 -12.77 -15.73
C GLY A 86 9.45 -13.14 -14.26
N GLN A 87 9.33 -12.17 -13.37
CA GLN A 87 8.86 -12.44 -12.00
C GLN A 87 7.34 -12.63 -11.98
N GLU A 88 6.89 -13.58 -11.18
CA GLU A 88 5.48 -13.92 -11.01
C GLU A 88 5.03 -13.67 -9.58
N ILE A 89 3.79 -13.21 -9.43
CA ILE A 89 3.13 -13.12 -8.12
C ILE A 89 2.34 -14.39 -7.85
N SER A 90 2.30 -14.81 -6.58
CA SER A 90 1.52 -15.97 -6.16
C SER A 90 0.86 -15.75 -4.82
N THR A 91 -0.31 -16.31 -4.65
CA THR A 91 -1.02 -16.32 -3.36
C THR A 91 -1.85 -17.57 -3.22
N ARG A 92 -2.31 -17.85 -1.99
CA ARG A 92 -3.27 -18.94 -1.77
C ARG A 92 -4.64 -18.52 -2.31
N PRO A 93 -5.36 -19.35 -3.06
CA PRO A 93 -6.69 -19.02 -3.58
C PRO A 93 -7.66 -18.54 -2.49
N PHE A 94 -7.51 -19.04 -1.27
CA PHE A 94 -8.33 -18.65 -0.12
C PHE A 94 -8.25 -17.14 0.20
N GLN A 95 -7.15 -16.48 -0.11
CA GLN A 95 -7.02 -15.03 0.07
C GLN A 95 -8.00 -14.25 -0.81
N LEU A 96 -8.27 -14.74 -2.01
CA LEU A 96 -9.21 -14.10 -2.94
C LEU A 96 -10.66 -14.59 -2.73
N VAL A 97 -10.87 -15.89 -2.50
CA VAL A 97 -12.22 -16.42 -2.27
C VAL A 97 -12.88 -15.86 -1.02
N THR A 98 -12.10 -15.38 -0.07
CA THR A 98 -12.59 -14.68 1.12
C THR A 98 -12.90 -13.20 0.89
N GLY A 99 -12.95 -12.74 -0.36
CA GLY A 99 -13.48 -11.43 -0.74
C GLY A 99 -12.45 -10.30 -0.90
N ARG A 100 -11.15 -10.60 -0.81
CA ARG A 100 -10.11 -9.62 -1.16
C ARG A 100 -10.03 -9.43 -2.67
N SER A 101 -9.66 -8.23 -3.09
CA SER A 101 -9.35 -7.91 -4.48
C SER A 101 -7.86 -7.65 -4.64
N TRP A 102 -7.25 -8.20 -5.69
CA TRP A 102 -5.89 -7.92 -6.09
C TRP A 102 -5.89 -7.31 -7.49
N ARG A 103 -5.42 -6.09 -7.61
CA ARG A 103 -5.47 -5.35 -8.88
C ARG A 103 -4.22 -4.53 -9.11
N GLY A 104 -3.94 -4.24 -10.35
CA GLY A 104 -2.90 -3.30 -10.74
C GLY A 104 -3.49 -1.99 -11.24
N THR A 105 -2.60 -1.02 -11.47
CA THR A 105 -2.93 0.24 -12.11
C THR A 105 -1.76 0.72 -12.97
N ALA A 106 -2.04 1.19 -14.16
CA ALA A 106 -1.07 1.87 -15.01
C ALA A 106 -1.18 3.37 -14.77
N PHE A 107 -0.13 3.99 -14.20
CA PHE A 107 -0.09 5.41 -13.84
C PHE A 107 -1.30 5.89 -13.01
N GLY A 108 -1.83 5.03 -12.13
CA GLY A 108 -3.00 5.36 -11.32
C GLY A 108 -4.30 5.52 -12.12
N GLY A 109 -4.36 5.09 -13.38
CA GLY A 109 -5.47 5.36 -14.28
C GLY A 109 -5.60 6.84 -14.67
N ALA A 110 -4.55 7.63 -14.45
CA ALA A 110 -4.56 9.07 -14.66
C ALA A 110 -4.68 9.46 -16.14
N ARG A 111 -5.38 10.56 -16.37
CA ARG A 111 -5.38 11.26 -17.65
C ARG A 111 -4.23 12.25 -17.65
N GLY A 112 -3.04 11.85 -18.13
CA GLY A 112 -1.79 12.58 -17.96
C GLY A 112 -1.85 14.05 -18.34
N ARG A 113 -2.54 14.41 -19.43
CA ARG A 113 -2.65 15.80 -19.88
C ARG A 113 -3.50 16.69 -18.97
N THR A 114 -4.41 16.12 -18.19
CA THR A 114 -5.31 16.88 -17.28
C THR A 114 -4.93 16.70 -15.83
N ASP A 115 -4.51 15.51 -15.42
CA ASP A 115 -4.32 15.20 -14.00
C ASP A 115 -2.92 15.59 -13.52
N VAL A 116 -1.88 15.50 -14.40
CA VAL A 116 -0.53 15.95 -14.03
C VAL A 116 -0.49 17.46 -13.72
N PRO A 117 -1.05 18.36 -14.55
CA PRO A 117 -1.15 19.79 -14.19
C PRO A 117 -1.86 20.03 -12.86
N LYS A 118 -2.98 19.34 -12.59
CA LYS A 118 -3.68 19.47 -11.30
C LYS A 118 -2.82 19.05 -10.10
N ILE A 119 -2.03 17.98 -10.24
CA ILE A 119 -1.11 17.55 -9.19
C ILE A 119 -0.04 18.60 -8.95
N VAL A 120 0.47 19.20 -10.03
CA VAL A 120 1.43 20.32 -9.92
C VAL A 120 0.79 21.52 -9.22
N ASP A 121 -0.43 21.90 -9.59
CA ASP A 121 -1.16 22.98 -8.93
C ASP A 121 -1.36 22.70 -7.43
N TRP A 122 -1.72 21.47 -7.05
CA TRP A 122 -1.83 21.08 -5.64
C TRP A 122 -0.51 21.23 -4.90
N TYR A 123 0.60 20.84 -5.52
CA TYR A 123 1.92 21.03 -4.94
C TYR A 123 2.25 22.51 -4.76
N MET A 124 1.99 23.34 -5.76
CA MET A 124 2.22 24.78 -5.72
C MET A 124 1.34 25.49 -4.67
N ASP A 125 0.12 24.97 -4.44
CA ASP A 125 -0.81 25.44 -3.41
C ASP A 125 -0.47 24.94 -2.00
N GLY A 126 0.57 24.12 -1.85
CA GLY A 126 0.98 23.55 -0.55
C GLY A 126 0.05 22.45 -0.01
N LYS A 127 -0.68 21.78 -0.91
CA LYS A 127 -1.63 20.69 -0.56
C LYS A 127 -0.98 19.34 -0.58
#